data_ef78baf7b9b4c8dbf915b732093f8e69
#
_entry.id   ef78baf7b9b4c8dbf915b732093f8e69
#
_cell.length_a   1.000
_cell.length_b   1.000
_cell.length_c   1.000
_cell.angle_alpha   90.00
_cell.angle_beta   90.00
_cell.angle_gamma   90.00
#
_symmetry.space_group_name_H-M   'P 1'
#
loop_
_entity.id
_entity.type
_entity.pdbx_description
1 polymer ?
#
loop_
_entity_poly.entity_id
_entity_poly.type
_entity_poly.pdbx_seq_one_letter_code
_entity_poly.pdbx_strand_id
1 'polypeptide(L)'
;MQTIKNKIRTDAVIFAAVCIITGCGFFEESSSSEKTVFEATSSDAAACKVSGDDFLLVSADLTRISESNVGKTAYLIAYNTGAESISSENTGGAYLYNISSLSAKVENEFQTCADSEPYTGVQENNSDFYIQQNCEIARKLQNLSLEQTVGMRSAEAMQLKRTCTVGETAAFYISYDEKTYKEVKFTLEASGKNCNIWYYDDINYSSLDVSESSFHETFDILAEKFDSVFYAEQAVFGSYEIENKNGAFISTPEKIDILIFDLEQDARSSANGGGTYGFFNIVDIYTEEPVNRLNEKESAGYRTNQAECFYIDAYFLKNSPEKIYETLVHEFQHLLGFINTVVNKGSSVYETWYTEMMSQLAEDILISYLGIEYEDSFLPGRMSWFNLYHNLGFYDWKSSVYAGYGNAYLFGSYLAHSYGGIDFIRTLAQCGKINEEAVTFALKQTCNSDDFYTAFYKWGKSVLDGSLENEINGNAGKYDFTLHGIDVWDYSYNVNGSSIESNYYIYTENYDTSKVIAGGRLFYGPLIFKNTDTNYFRASLGRGGFYITNMGTVKYGDFIRACTENTSNSIRMFVYFK
;
A
#
# COMPACT_ATOMS: atom_id res chain seq x y z
N MET A 1 35.88 38.09 -28.63
CA MET A 1 35.09 37.69 -27.41
C MET A 1 33.60 37.99 -27.53
N GLN A 2 33.17 38.86 -28.40
CA GLN A 2 31.77 39.23 -28.64
C GLN A 2 31.03 38.30 -29.62
N THR A 3 31.76 37.60 -30.50
CA THR A 3 31.22 36.74 -31.55
C THR A 3 30.79 35.36 -31.01
N ILE A 4 31.33 34.91 -29.87
CA ILE A 4 31.00 33.60 -29.27
C ILE A 4 29.72 33.69 -28.40
N LYS A 5 29.44 34.87 -27.82
CA LYS A 5 28.23 35.07 -27.01
C LYS A 5 26.93 35.11 -27.83
N ASN A 6 27.01 35.50 -29.12
CA ASN A 6 25.83 35.56 -29.97
C ASN A 6 25.45 34.17 -30.57
N LYS A 7 26.40 33.25 -30.68
CA LYS A 7 26.12 31.92 -31.22
C LYS A 7 25.37 31.05 -30.20
N ILE A 8 25.67 31.18 -28.92
CA ILE A 8 25.00 30.44 -27.83
C ILE A 8 23.54 30.92 -27.62
N ARG A 9 23.24 32.19 -27.92
CA ARG A 9 21.85 32.70 -27.82
C ARG A 9 20.98 32.28 -28.99
N THR A 10 21.53 32.06 -30.17
CA THR A 10 20.78 31.66 -31.36
C THR A 10 20.39 30.17 -31.31
N ASP A 11 21.26 29.34 -30.79
CA ASP A 11 20.98 27.88 -30.68
C ASP A 11 19.96 27.58 -29.58
N ALA A 12 19.90 28.37 -28.51
CA ALA A 12 18.88 28.22 -27.45
C ALA A 12 17.47 28.68 -27.90
N VAL A 13 17.38 29.65 -28.82
CA VAL A 13 16.09 30.16 -29.35
C VAL A 13 15.52 29.21 -30.43
N ILE A 14 16.40 28.54 -31.19
CA ILE A 14 15.97 27.57 -32.21
C ILE A 14 15.46 26.28 -31.53
N PHE A 15 16.02 25.88 -30.39
CA PHE A 15 15.52 24.71 -29.65
C PHE A 15 14.14 24.95 -29.00
N ALA A 16 13.86 26.17 -28.55
CA ALA A 16 12.54 26.54 -28.00
C ALA A 16 11.46 26.72 -29.09
N ALA A 17 11.83 27.03 -30.34
CA ALA A 17 10.87 27.24 -31.44
C ALA A 17 10.47 25.93 -32.14
N VAL A 18 11.29 24.86 -32.06
CA VAL A 18 10.98 23.55 -32.66
C VAL A 18 10.00 22.76 -31.78
N CYS A 19 9.91 23.04 -30.46
CA CYS A 19 8.95 22.41 -29.57
C CYS A 19 7.51 22.96 -29.67
N ILE A 20 7.26 24.05 -30.42
CA ILE A 20 5.95 24.71 -30.50
C ILE A 20 5.19 24.38 -31.80
N ILE A 21 5.81 23.78 -32.83
CA ILE A 21 5.20 23.62 -34.17
C ILE A 21 4.80 22.16 -34.48
N THR A 22 5.05 21.20 -33.60
CA THR A 22 4.62 19.79 -33.82
C THR A 22 3.49 19.34 -32.90
N GLY A 23 2.64 20.24 -32.45
CA GLY A 23 1.47 19.94 -31.63
C GLY A 23 0.21 19.77 -32.43
N CYS A 24 0.04 18.70 -33.19
CA CYS A 24 -1.24 18.12 -33.60
C CYS A 24 -1.00 16.77 -34.28
N GLY A 25 -1.30 15.70 -33.62
CA GLY A 25 -1.39 14.39 -34.25
C GLY A 25 -0.99 13.23 -33.35
N PHE A 26 -1.99 12.53 -32.84
CA PHE A 26 -1.90 11.16 -32.33
C PHE A 26 -0.74 10.82 -31.38
N PHE A 27 -1.01 10.88 -30.09
CA PHE A 27 -0.22 10.21 -29.05
C PHE A 27 -1.11 9.21 -28.33
N GLU A 28 -1.23 8.02 -28.87
CA GLU A 28 -1.27 6.80 -28.10
C GLU A 28 0.18 6.31 -27.95
N GLU A 29 0.56 5.93 -26.71
CA GLU A 29 1.85 5.35 -26.34
C GLU A 29 3.09 6.27 -26.30
N SER A 30 3.21 7.11 -25.26
CA SER A 30 4.53 7.58 -24.82
C SER A 30 4.63 7.92 -23.32
N SER A 31 3.60 7.66 -22.51
CA SER A 31 3.64 7.99 -21.09
C SER A 31 4.53 7.07 -20.25
N SER A 32 4.77 5.83 -20.70
CA SER A 32 5.58 4.87 -19.94
C SER A 32 7.08 5.15 -20.03
N SER A 33 7.61 5.55 -21.21
CA SER A 33 9.05 5.74 -21.38
C SER A 33 9.59 6.99 -20.70
N GLU A 34 8.86 8.11 -20.75
CA GLU A 34 9.26 9.34 -20.04
C GLU A 34 9.14 9.21 -18.53
N LYS A 35 8.07 8.60 -18.03
CA LYS A 35 7.90 8.31 -16.60
C LYS A 35 8.99 7.37 -16.10
N THR A 36 9.28 6.29 -16.82
CA THR A 36 10.32 5.32 -16.45
C THR A 36 11.73 5.94 -16.45
N VAL A 37 12.04 6.81 -17.41
CA VAL A 37 13.34 7.52 -17.45
C VAL A 37 13.45 8.52 -16.30
N PHE A 38 12.41 9.25 -15.99
CA PHE A 38 12.40 10.19 -14.87
C PHE A 38 12.54 9.47 -13.53
N GLU A 39 11.82 8.39 -13.32
CA GLU A 39 11.90 7.55 -12.11
C GLU A 39 13.31 6.97 -11.94
N ALA A 40 13.92 6.44 -13.01
CA ALA A 40 15.28 5.90 -12.98
C ALA A 40 16.32 6.96 -12.59
N THR A 41 16.25 8.16 -13.16
CA THR A 41 17.20 9.25 -12.84
C THR A 41 17.04 9.77 -11.42
N SER A 42 15.82 9.84 -10.90
CA SER A 42 15.54 10.22 -9.52
C SER A 42 16.02 9.17 -8.52
N SER A 43 15.81 7.89 -8.85
CA SER A 43 16.32 6.75 -8.09
C SER A 43 17.84 6.73 -7.99
N ASP A 44 18.56 7.02 -9.08
CA ASP A 44 20.02 7.08 -9.11
C ASP A 44 20.57 8.21 -8.24
N ALA A 45 20.00 9.39 -8.35
CA ALA A 45 20.40 10.53 -7.52
C ALA A 45 20.16 10.26 -6.03
N ALA A 46 19.03 9.65 -5.68
CA ALA A 46 18.72 9.24 -4.31
C ALA A 46 19.69 8.16 -3.80
N ALA A 47 20.03 7.16 -4.64
CA ALA A 47 20.96 6.11 -4.28
C ALA A 47 22.37 6.66 -3.95
N CYS A 48 22.89 7.56 -4.78
CA CYS A 48 24.17 8.23 -4.51
C CYS A 48 24.13 9.05 -3.22
N LYS A 49 23.00 9.73 -2.93
CA LYS A 49 22.82 10.56 -1.74
C LYS A 49 22.79 9.75 -0.44
N VAL A 50 22.18 8.55 -0.47
CA VAL A 50 22.04 7.68 0.71
C VAL A 50 23.34 6.91 0.99
N SER A 51 24.19 6.71 -0.03
CA SER A 51 25.41 5.92 0.12
C SER A 51 26.43 6.57 1.06
N GLY A 52 27.00 5.76 1.95
CA GLY A 52 28.01 6.13 2.93
C GLY A 52 28.84 4.92 3.37
N ASP A 53 29.71 5.11 4.38
CA ASP A 53 30.65 4.07 4.84
C ASP A 53 29.96 2.84 5.44
N ASP A 54 28.83 3.00 6.11
CA ASP A 54 28.05 1.94 6.74
C ASP A 54 26.92 1.40 5.85
N PHE A 55 26.55 2.15 4.79
CA PHE A 55 25.51 1.78 3.83
C PHE A 55 25.98 2.10 2.41
N LEU A 56 26.72 1.17 1.82
CA LEU A 56 27.47 1.37 0.59
C LEU A 56 26.64 1.00 -0.65
N LEU A 57 26.47 1.93 -1.58
CA LEU A 57 25.93 1.61 -2.92
C LEU A 57 26.94 0.75 -3.69
N VAL A 58 26.48 -0.39 -4.19
CA VAL A 58 27.31 -1.37 -4.90
C VAL A 58 27.07 -1.27 -6.41
N SER A 59 28.14 -1.26 -7.16
CA SER A 59 28.12 -1.27 -8.63
C SER A 59 28.84 -2.52 -9.19
N ALA A 60 28.86 -2.63 -10.51
CA ALA A 60 29.62 -3.66 -11.20
C ALA A 60 31.16 -3.50 -11.03
N ASP A 61 31.59 -2.31 -10.60
CA ASP A 61 32.99 -2.06 -10.30
C ASP A 61 33.38 -2.64 -8.94
N LEU A 62 34.61 -3.11 -8.85
CA LEU A 62 35.16 -3.64 -7.60
C LEU A 62 35.40 -2.49 -6.61
N THR A 63 34.64 -2.47 -5.52
CA THR A 63 34.71 -1.43 -4.50
C THR A 63 35.40 -1.97 -3.24
N ARG A 64 36.42 -1.25 -2.74
CA ARG A 64 37.10 -1.60 -1.48
C ARG A 64 36.21 -1.23 -0.30
N ILE A 65 36.06 -2.18 0.64
CA ILE A 65 35.35 -1.95 1.90
C ILE A 65 36.24 -1.18 2.87
N SER A 66 35.65 -0.20 3.56
CA SER A 66 36.36 0.57 4.60
C SER A 66 36.82 -0.32 5.75
N GLU A 67 38.03 -0.03 6.29
CA GLU A 67 38.59 -0.75 7.44
C GLU A 67 37.71 -0.62 8.70
N SER A 68 36.90 0.44 8.82
CA SER A 68 35.92 0.64 9.89
C SER A 68 34.83 -0.43 9.92
N ASN A 69 34.63 -1.17 8.84
CA ASN A 69 33.63 -2.22 8.70
C ASN A 69 34.20 -3.64 8.92
N VAL A 70 35.50 -3.77 9.15
CA VAL A 70 36.11 -5.07 9.47
C VAL A 70 35.53 -5.64 10.76
N GLY A 71 35.12 -6.90 10.72
CA GLY A 71 34.49 -7.60 11.85
C GLY A 71 32.96 -7.46 11.90
N LYS A 72 32.36 -6.56 11.13
CA LYS A 72 30.91 -6.43 11.00
C LYS A 72 30.33 -7.47 10.06
N THR A 73 29.05 -7.78 10.23
CA THR A 73 28.29 -8.58 9.26
C THR A 73 27.83 -7.69 8.13
N ALA A 74 28.04 -8.12 6.88
CA ALA A 74 27.59 -7.44 5.69
C ALA A 74 26.23 -8.01 5.25
N TYR A 75 25.25 -7.14 5.05
CA TYR A 75 23.95 -7.48 4.48
C TYR A 75 23.76 -6.77 3.15
N LEU A 76 23.50 -7.52 2.09
CA LEU A 76 23.05 -6.97 0.82
C LEU A 76 21.56 -6.67 0.90
N ILE A 77 21.16 -5.47 0.50
CA ILE A 77 19.76 -5.09 0.29
C ILE A 77 19.60 -4.68 -1.15
N ALA A 78 18.78 -5.42 -1.90
CA ALA A 78 18.52 -5.14 -3.30
C ALA A 78 17.10 -4.65 -3.48
N TYR A 79 16.93 -3.48 -4.08
CA TYR A 79 15.66 -2.77 -4.26
C TYR A 79 15.22 -2.78 -5.71
N ASN A 80 13.93 -2.96 -5.96
CA ASN A 80 13.33 -2.72 -7.27
C ASN A 80 12.65 -1.35 -7.31
N THR A 81 13.23 -0.45 -8.06
CA THR A 81 12.71 0.91 -8.33
C THR A 81 12.10 1.06 -9.73
N GLY A 82 11.97 -0.05 -10.47
CA GLY A 82 11.39 -0.08 -11.81
C GLY A 82 9.87 -0.15 -11.81
N ALA A 83 9.30 -0.04 -13.00
CA ALA A 83 7.86 -0.08 -13.21
C ALA A 83 7.26 -1.49 -13.13
N GLU A 84 8.09 -2.53 -13.21
CA GLU A 84 7.66 -3.92 -13.28
C GLU A 84 8.39 -4.81 -12.28
N SER A 85 7.78 -5.94 -11.93
CA SER A 85 8.40 -6.98 -11.13
C SER A 85 9.52 -7.68 -11.94
N ILE A 86 10.59 -8.04 -11.25
CA ILE A 86 11.78 -8.68 -11.83
C ILE A 86 11.79 -10.14 -11.39
N SER A 87 11.87 -11.06 -12.36
CA SER A 87 11.98 -12.50 -12.07
C SER A 87 13.29 -12.84 -11.36
N SER A 88 13.31 -13.94 -10.62
CA SER A 88 14.49 -14.41 -9.88
C SER A 88 15.74 -14.57 -10.75
N GLU A 89 15.59 -14.92 -12.02
CA GLU A 89 16.71 -15.05 -12.98
C GLU A 89 17.42 -13.74 -13.28
N ASN A 90 16.72 -12.60 -13.08
CA ASN A 90 17.17 -11.28 -13.51
C ASN A 90 17.54 -10.34 -12.34
N THR A 91 17.42 -10.77 -11.10
CA THR A 91 17.67 -9.91 -9.94
C THR A 91 19.15 -9.70 -9.63
N GLY A 92 20.02 -10.63 -10.02
CA GLY A 92 21.46 -10.53 -9.71
C GLY A 92 21.76 -10.65 -8.22
N GLY A 93 22.98 -10.37 -7.83
CA GLY A 93 23.46 -10.42 -6.45
C GLY A 93 24.76 -9.64 -6.28
N ALA A 94 25.36 -9.71 -5.10
CA ALA A 94 26.68 -9.13 -4.85
C ALA A 94 27.58 -10.11 -4.07
N TYR A 95 28.89 -9.93 -4.21
CA TYR A 95 29.89 -10.78 -3.56
C TYR A 95 30.87 -9.99 -2.73
N LEU A 96 31.26 -10.61 -1.61
CA LEU A 96 32.46 -10.26 -0.87
C LEU A 96 33.65 -11.02 -1.43
N TYR A 97 34.70 -10.30 -1.80
CA TYR A 97 35.95 -10.86 -2.33
C TYR A 97 37.12 -10.52 -1.40
N ASN A 98 37.92 -11.50 -1.07
CA ASN A 98 39.25 -11.25 -0.50
C ASN A 98 40.29 -11.23 -1.58
N ILE A 99 41.35 -10.40 -1.42
CA ILE A 99 42.47 -10.29 -2.41
C ILE A 99 43.07 -11.65 -2.75
N SER A 100 43.17 -12.56 -1.80
CA SER A 100 43.71 -13.91 -2.01
C SER A 100 42.77 -14.83 -2.81
N SER A 101 41.48 -14.52 -2.91
CA SER A 101 40.47 -15.30 -3.65
C SER A 101 40.17 -14.74 -5.04
N LEU A 102 40.53 -13.49 -5.32
CA LEU A 102 40.30 -12.82 -6.60
C LEU A 102 40.92 -13.53 -7.79
N SER A 103 42.12 -14.14 -7.61
CA SER A 103 42.82 -14.84 -8.71
C SER A 103 42.20 -16.19 -9.09
N ALA A 104 41.37 -16.79 -8.24
CA ALA A 104 40.79 -18.12 -8.46
C ALA A 104 39.33 -18.08 -8.98
N LYS A 105 38.58 -17.00 -8.70
CA LYS A 105 37.14 -16.92 -9.01
C LYS A 105 36.80 -16.22 -10.35
N VAL A 106 37.66 -15.35 -10.86
CA VAL A 106 37.39 -14.58 -12.09
C VAL A 106 37.25 -15.46 -13.35
N GLU A 107 37.79 -16.68 -13.34
CA GLU A 107 37.73 -17.60 -14.49
C GLU A 107 36.50 -18.53 -14.50
N ASN A 108 35.71 -18.60 -13.40
CA ASN A 108 34.63 -19.59 -13.28
C ASN A 108 33.21 -18.98 -13.14
N GLU A 109 33.02 -17.68 -13.32
CA GLU A 109 31.74 -16.98 -13.03
C GLU A 109 30.64 -17.14 -14.09
N PHE A 110 30.81 -17.96 -15.13
CA PHE A 110 29.82 -18.09 -16.21
C PHE A 110 29.09 -19.45 -16.27
N GLN A 111 28.95 -20.16 -15.15
CA GLN A 111 28.11 -21.35 -15.16
C GLN A 111 26.64 -20.96 -14.79
N THR A 112 25.78 -21.16 -15.77
CA THR A 112 24.34 -21.01 -15.70
C THR A 112 23.72 -21.80 -14.54
N CYS A 113 22.97 -21.14 -13.68
CA CYS A 113 22.18 -21.78 -12.64
C CYS A 113 20.93 -22.45 -13.23
N ALA A 114 20.68 -23.68 -12.81
CA ALA A 114 19.51 -24.44 -13.17
C ALA A 114 18.24 -23.85 -12.55
N ASP A 115 17.16 -23.90 -13.30
CA ASP A 115 15.81 -23.43 -13.01
C ASP A 115 15.30 -23.92 -11.66
N SER A 116 14.95 -22.99 -10.78
CA SER A 116 14.05 -23.26 -9.64
C SER A 116 12.74 -22.53 -9.90
N GLU A 117 11.65 -23.25 -9.91
CA GLU A 117 10.31 -22.71 -10.09
C GLU A 117 10.01 -21.65 -9.00
N PRO A 118 9.39 -20.52 -9.35
CA PRO A 118 8.99 -19.52 -8.36
C PRO A 118 7.93 -20.08 -7.43
N TYR A 119 8.02 -19.75 -6.15
CA TYR A 119 6.99 -20.07 -5.15
C TYR A 119 5.68 -19.35 -5.50
N THR A 120 4.70 -20.10 -5.99
CA THR A 120 3.35 -19.61 -6.35
C THR A 120 2.28 -20.10 -5.37
N GLY A 121 2.63 -20.33 -4.11
CA GLY A 121 1.73 -20.90 -3.11
C GLY A 121 0.91 -19.88 -2.33
N VAL A 122 0.26 -18.92 -2.98
CA VAL A 122 -0.76 -18.07 -2.34
C VAL A 122 -2.11 -18.41 -2.94
N GLN A 123 -3.06 -18.86 -2.11
CA GLN A 123 -4.46 -18.97 -2.52
C GLN A 123 -5.00 -17.54 -2.74
N GLU A 124 -5.62 -17.32 -3.89
CA GLU A 124 -6.31 -16.09 -4.21
C GLU A 124 -7.45 -15.87 -3.22
N ASN A 125 -7.42 -14.78 -2.46
CA ASN A 125 -8.55 -14.27 -1.71
C ASN A 125 -9.24 -13.17 -2.51
N ASN A 126 -10.57 -13.16 -2.52
CA ASN A 126 -11.37 -12.23 -3.33
C ASN A 126 -11.38 -10.78 -2.82
N SER A 127 -10.90 -10.50 -1.60
CA SER A 127 -10.89 -9.16 -0.99
C SER A 127 -10.18 -8.08 -1.84
N ASP A 128 -9.19 -8.50 -2.65
CA ASP A 128 -8.42 -7.57 -3.50
C ASP A 128 -9.16 -7.01 -4.68
N PHE A 129 -10.19 -7.72 -5.05
CA PHE A 129 -10.95 -7.38 -6.23
C PHE A 129 -11.61 -6.00 -6.07
N TYR A 130 -12.21 -5.72 -4.92
CA TYR A 130 -12.92 -4.45 -4.66
C TYR A 130 -12.00 -3.23 -4.73
N ILE A 131 -10.81 -3.30 -4.15
CA ILE A 131 -9.91 -2.14 -4.04
C ILE A 131 -9.33 -1.74 -5.40
N GLN A 132 -8.82 -2.71 -6.16
CA GLN A 132 -8.22 -2.43 -7.47
C GLN A 132 -9.26 -1.96 -8.48
N GLN A 133 -10.45 -2.56 -8.45
CA GLN A 133 -11.53 -2.18 -9.33
C GLN A 133 -12.05 -0.78 -9.01
N ASN A 134 -12.17 -0.41 -7.73
CA ASN A 134 -12.52 0.94 -7.32
C ASN A 134 -11.59 2.00 -7.93
N CYS A 135 -10.29 1.81 -7.85
CA CYS A 135 -9.32 2.73 -8.45
C CYS A 135 -9.44 2.78 -9.99
N GLU A 136 -9.71 1.66 -10.64
CA GLU A 136 -9.89 1.60 -12.10
C GLU A 136 -11.17 2.31 -12.54
N ILE A 137 -12.31 2.05 -11.87
CA ILE A 137 -13.59 2.70 -12.16
C ILE A 137 -13.49 4.20 -11.90
N ALA A 138 -12.85 4.62 -10.82
CA ALA A 138 -12.65 6.03 -10.52
C ALA A 138 -11.84 6.75 -11.60
N ARG A 139 -10.77 6.14 -12.12
CA ARG A 139 -10.00 6.70 -13.26
C ARG A 139 -10.85 6.86 -14.50
N LYS A 140 -11.71 5.89 -14.81
CA LYS A 140 -12.63 5.94 -15.94
C LYS A 140 -13.67 7.07 -15.78
N LEU A 141 -14.27 7.20 -14.60
CA LEU A 141 -15.21 8.28 -14.26
C LEU A 141 -14.55 9.66 -14.31
N GLN A 142 -13.33 9.79 -13.80
CA GLN A 142 -12.57 11.03 -13.84
C GLN A 142 -12.25 11.46 -15.27
N ASN A 143 -11.82 10.54 -16.14
CA ASN A 143 -11.53 10.82 -17.54
C ASN A 143 -12.79 11.30 -18.29
N LEU A 144 -13.96 10.74 -17.98
CA LEU A 144 -15.23 11.20 -18.57
C LEU A 144 -15.61 12.61 -18.13
N SER A 145 -15.31 12.99 -16.87
CA SER A 145 -15.60 14.33 -16.35
C SER A 145 -14.67 15.40 -16.92
N LEU A 146 -13.42 15.05 -17.24
CA LEU A 146 -12.44 15.95 -17.87
C LEU A 146 -12.77 16.25 -19.35
N GLU A 147 -13.37 15.29 -20.08
CA GLU A 147 -13.79 15.48 -21.48
C GLU A 147 -14.92 16.51 -21.65
N GLN A 148 -15.61 16.92 -20.58
CA GLN A 148 -16.81 17.76 -20.62
C GLN A 148 -16.79 19.06 -19.81
N THR A 149 -15.64 19.66 -19.53
CA THR A 149 -15.59 20.98 -18.88
C THR A 149 -16.24 22.12 -19.69
N VAL A 150 -16.86 21.82 -20.83
CA VAL A 150 -17.57 22.77 -21.67
C VAL A 150 -19.07 22.44 -21.68
N GLY A 151 -19.83 22.95 -20.71
CA GLY A 151 -21.27 23.05 -20.87
C GLY A 151 -22.20 22.49 -19.78
N MET A 152 -21.69 22.02 -18.65
CA MET A 152 -22.57 21.58 -17.57
C MET A 152 -23.17 22.80 -16.83
N ARG A 153 -24.47 22.99 -16.95
CA ARG A 153 -25.24 23.81 -16.01
C ARG A 153 -25.26 23.02 -14.68
N SER A 154 -24.98 23.71 -13.58
CA SER A 154 -25.19 23.19 -12.23
C SER A 154 -26.62 22.65 -12.11
N ALA A 155 -26.81 21.35 -12.28
CA ALA A 155 -27.97 20.71 -11.70
C ALA A 155 -27.78 20.82 -10.19
N GLU A 156 -28.75 21.40 -9.48
CA GLU A 156 -28.80 21.30 -8.03
C GLU A 156 -28.75 19.80 -7.71
N ALA A 157 -27.67 19.37 -7.07
CA ALA A 157 -27.50 17.98 -6.65
C ALA A 157 -28.70 17.68 -5.74
N MET A 158 -29.59 16.83 -6.21
CA MET A 158 -30.79 16.46 -5.48
C MET A 158 -30.34 15.52 -4.36
N GLN A 159 -30.15 16.09 -3.18
CA GLN A 159 -29.91 15.31 -1.99
C GLN A 159 -31.16 14.45 -1.74
N LEU A 160 -31.01 13.15 -1.83
CA LEU A 160 -31.99 12.23 -1.26
C LEU A 160 -31.95 12.43 0.25
N LYS A 161 -32.76 13.36 0.77
CA LYS A 161 -32.93 13.55 2.22
C LYS A 161 -33.58 12.30 2.79
N ARG A 162 -32.78 11.36 3.24
CA ARG A 162 -33.25 10.23 4.02
C ARG A 162 -33.40 10.71 5.47
N THR A 163 -34.59 11.23 5.82
CA THR A 163 -34.96 11.38 7.24
C THR A 163 -35.27 9.98 7.73
N CYS A 164 -34.39 9.44 8.56
CA CYS A 164 -34.47 8.04 8.92
C CYS A 164 -34.73 7.90 10.42
N THR A 165 -35.77 7.17 10.76
CA THR A 165 -36.05 6.70 12.10
C THR A 165 -35.74 5.23 12.22
N VAL A 166 -35.13 4.78 13.29
CA VAL A 166 -34.86 3.36 13.54
C VAL A 166 -36.11 2.52 13.29
N GLY A 167 -35.94 1.44 12.51
CA GLY A 167 -37.01 0.59 12.01
C GLY A 167 -37.57 0.99 10.62
N GLU A 168 -37.20 2.14 10.05
CA GLU A 168 -37.57 2.50 8.69
C GLU A 168 -36.69 1.75 7.67
N THR A 169 -37.21 1.58 6.46
CA THR A 169 -36.51 0.88 5.37
C THR A 169 -36.15 1.83 4.24
N ALA A 170 -34.97 1.63 3.65
CA ALA A 170 -34.53 2.31 2.45
C ALA A 170 -33.99 1.32 1.41
N ALA A 171 -34.10 1.67 0.13
CA ALA A 171 -33.53 0.88 -0.95
C ALA A 171 -32.10 1.31 -1.24
N PHE A 172 -31.22 0.31 -1.41
CA PHE A 172 -29.84 0.49 -1.83
C PHE A 172 -29.49 -0.54 -2.89
N TYR A 173 -28.53 -0.19 -3.75
CA TYR A 173 -27.91 -1.13 -4.68
C TYR A 173 -26.75 -1.83 -4.00
N ILE A 174 -26.73 -3.16 -4.08
CA ILE A 174 -25.61 -3.99 -3.67
C ILE A 174 -25.11 -4.82 -4.84
N SER A 175 -23.86 -5.27 -4.78
CA SER A 175 -23.27 -6.20 -5.74
C SER A 175 -22.43 -7.23 -4.99
N TYR A 176 -22.55 -8.51 -5.38
CA TYR A 176 -21.70 -9.60 -4.87
C TYR A 176 -20.57 -9.95 -5.84
N ASP A 177 -20.61 -9.42 -7.09
CA ASP A 177 -19.66 -9.72 -8.16
C ASP A 177 -19.19 -8.47 -8.92
N GLU A 178 -19.58 -7.27 -8.41
CA GLU A 178 -19.31 -5.93 -8.94
C GLU A 178 -19.79 -5.67 -10.38
N LYS A 179 -20.42 -6.63 -10.97
CA LYS A 179 -21.00 -6.55 -12.33
C LYS A 179 -22.51 -6.54 -12.32
N THR A 180 -23.07 -7.21 -11.32
CA THR A 180 -24.53 -7.43 -11.21
C THR A 180 -25.05 -6.72 -9.98
N TYR A 181 -25.70 -5.59 -10.17
CA TYR A 181 -26.28 -4.80 -9.10
C TYR A 181 -27.73 -5.21 -8.85
N LYS A 182 -28.07 -5.34 -7.60
CA LYS A 182 -29.42 -5.66 -7.13
C LYS A 182 -29.90 -4.57 -6.20
N GLU A 183 -31.09 -4.05 -6.43
CA GLU A 183 -31.77 -3.16 -5.49
C GLU A 183 -32.41 -4.00 -4.37
N VAL A 184 -32.03 -3.71 -3.12
CA VAL A 184 -32.54 -4.38 -1.93
C VAL A 184 -32.97 -3.38 -0.88
N LYS A 185 -33.85 -3.80 0.06
CA LYS A 185 -34.31 -2.96 1.15
C LYS A 185 -33.50 -3.27 2.40
N PHE A 186 -32.83 -2.25 2.91
CA PHE A 186 -32.19 -2.26 4.22
C PHE A 186 -33.14 -1.68 5.27
N THR A 187 -33.02 -2.16 6.49
CA THR A 187 -33.68 -1.59 7.68
C THR A 187 -32.65 -0.75 8.45
N LEU A 188 -33.03 0.41 8.91
CA LEU A 188 -32.21 1.21 9.82
C LEU A 188 -32.29 0.59 11.22
N GLU A 189 -31.20 -0.02 11.67
CA GLU A 189 -31.12 -0.73 12.96
C GLU A 189 -30.61 0.17 14.08
N ALA A 190 -29.68 1.09 13.79
CA ALA A 190 -29.17 2.06 14.76
C ALA A 190 -28.83 3.37 14.09
N SER A 191 -28.81 4.47 14.87
CA SER A 191 -28.44 5.80 14.39
C SER A 191 -27.62 6.52 15.43
N GLY A 192 -26.31 6.65 15.18
CA GLY A 192 -25.37 7.43 15.95
C GLY A 192 -25.52 8.94 15.69
N LYS A 193 -24.58 9.74 16.19
CA LYS A 193 -24.52 11.18 15.91
C LYS A 193 -24.09 11.46 14.47
N ASN A 194 -23.16 10.67 13.96
CA ASN A 194 -22.50 10.88 12.67
C ASN A 194 -22.77 9.77 11.66
N CYS A 195 -23.46 8.70 12.03
CA CYS A 195 -23.76 7.58 11.14
C CYS A 195 -25.18 7.04 11.28
N ASN A 196 -25.61 6.33 10.25
CA ASN A 196 -26.77 5.46 10.24
C ASN A 196 -26.28 4.04 9.96
N ILE A 197 -26.75 3.08 10.74
CA ILE A 197 -26.41 1.66 10.57
C ILE A 197 -27.58 0.95 9.92
N TRP A 198 -27.39 0.53 8.69
CA TRP A 198 -28.38 -0.14 7.88
C TRP A 198 -28.06 -1.61 7.75
N TYR A 199 -29.04 -2.48 7.94
CA TYR A 199 -28.87 -3.92 7.82
C TYR A 199 -29.81 -4.52 6.76
N TYR A 200 -29.28 -5.38 5.91
CA TYR A 200 -30.01 -6.20 4.98
C TYR A 200 -29.87 -7.67 5.35
N ASP A 201 -30.98 -8.26 5.78
CA ASP A 201 -31.07 -9.69 6.05
C ASP A 201 -31.43 -10.43 4.74
N ASP A 202 -30.47 -11.09 4.14
CA ASP A 202 -30.77 -12.05 3.09
C ASP A 202 -31.28 -13.35 3.72
N ILE A 203 -32.61 -13.46 3.87
CA ILE A 203 -33.30 -14.63 4.45
C ILE A 203 -32.90 -16.00 3.87
N ASN A 204 -32.13 -16.05 2.81
CA ASN A 204 -31.50 -17.28 2.34
C ASN A 204 -30.30 -17.71 3.21
N TYR A 205 -29.89 -16.90 4.18
CA TYR A 205 -28.76 -17.15 5.10
C TYR A 205 -29.21 -17.60 6.48
N SER A 206 -29.63 -18.83 6.60
CA SER A 206 -30.06 -19.41 7.88
C SER A 206 -28.95 -19.62 8.93
N SER A 207 -27.69 -19.29 8.61
CA SER A 207 -26.56 -19.45 9.54
C SER A 207 -26.34 -18.23 10.45
N LEU A 208 -26.80 -17.03 10.03
CA LEU A 208 -26.87 -15.87 10.90
C LEU A 208 -28.22 -15.90 11.61
N ASP A 209 -28.27 -16.40 12.85
CA ASP A 209 -29.48 -16.26 13.68
C ASP A 209 -29.56 -14.82 14.20
N VAL A 210 -30.13 -13.94 13.36
CA VAL A 210 -30.34 -12.52 13.66
C VAL A 210 -31.49 -12.28 14.63
N SER A 211 -32.21 -13.31 15.06
CA SER A 211 -33.29 -13.22 16.06
C SER A 211 -32.77 -13.02 17.49
N GLU A 212 -31.46 -13.16 17.72
CA GLU A 212 -30.85 -12.92 19.02
C GLU A 212 -30.82 -11.42 19.33
N SER A 213 -31.37 -11.02 20.48
CA SER A 213 -31.33 -9.62 20.95
C SER A 213 -29.90 -9.07 21.06
N SER A 214 -28.92 -9.93 21.35
CA SER A 214 -27.49 -9.59 21.39
C SER A 214 -26.93 -9.11 20.05
N PHE A 215 -27.49 -9.58 18.92
CA PHE A 215 -27.04 -9.10 17.61
C PHE A 215 -27.52 -7.68 17.32
N HIS A 216 -28.73 -7.31 17.76
CA HIS A 216 -29.22 -5.94 17.63
C HIS A 216 -28.45 -4.94 18.50
N GLU A 217 -28.00 -5.36 19.70
CA GLU A 217 -27.12 -4.54 20.55
C GLU A 217 -25.77 -4.22 19.85
N THR A 218 -25.30 -5.08 18.96
CA THR A 218 -24.07 -4.87 18.21
C THR A 218 -24.15 -3.65 17.27
N PHE A 219 -25.33 -3.34 16.72
CA PHE A 219 -25.50 -2.18 15.84
C PHE A 219 -25.38 -0.85 16.61
N ASP A 220 -25.92 -0.79 17.84
CA ASP A 220 -25.77 0.39 18.70
C ASP A 220 -24.29 0.59 19.09
N ILE A 221 -23.60 -0.51 19.47
CA ILE A 221 -22.16 -0.47 19.77
C ILE A 221 -21.36 -0.01 18.54
N LEU A 222 -21.70 -0.51 17.35
CA LEU A 222 -21.03 -0.12 16.11
C LEU A 222 -21.17 1.39 15.85
N ALA A 223 -22.36 1.93 16.04
CA ALA A 223 -22.63 3.37 15.91
C ALA A 223 -21.83 4.20 16.93
N GLU A 224 -21.73 3.74 18.19
CA GLU A 224 -20.92 4.38 19.23
C GLU A 224 -19.41 4.35 18.89
N LYS A 225 -18.89 3.21 18.38
CA LYS A 225 -17.50 3.07 17.95
C LYS A 225 -17.18 4.03 16.82
N PHE A 226 -18.03 4.11 15.80
CA PHE A 226 -17.85 5.06 14.70
C PHE A 226 -17.89 6.52 15.18
N ASP A 227 -18.85 6.88 16.03
CA ASP A 227 -18.94 8.22 16.61
C ASP A 227 -17.68 8.60 17.42
N SER A 228 -17.02 7.63 18.05
CA SER A 228 -15.80 7.87 18.82
C SER A 228 -14.60 8.26 17.97
N VAL A 229 -14.51 7.75 16.75
CA VAL A 229 -13.39 8.01 15.81
C VAL A 229 -13.68 9.11 14.80
N PHE A 230 -14.94 9.40 14.49
CA PHE A 230 -15.38 10.25 13.38
C PHE A 230 -14.65 11.59 13.27
N TYR A 231 -14.56 12.36 14.34
CA TYR A 231 -13.85 13.64 14.31
C TYR A 231 -12.34 13.51 14.56
N ALA A 232 -11.90 12.48 15.27
CA ALA A 232 -10.50 12.22 15.50
C ALA A 232 -9.81 11.87 14.18
N GLU A 233 -10.40 11.00 13.38
CA GLU A 233 -9.90 10.61 12.08
C GLU A 233 -9.83 11.80 11.11
N GLN A 234 -10.88 12.63 11.05
CA GLN A 234 -10.88 13.84 10.23
C GLN A 234 -9.80 14.85 10.63
N ALA A 235 -9.43 14.92 11.91
CA ALA A 235 -8.37 15.83 12.38
C ALA A 235 -7.01 15.50 11.73
N VAL A 236 -6.79 14.24 11.36
CA VAL A 236 -5.56 13.78 10.68
C VAL A 236 -5.77 13.68 9.18
N PHE A 237 -6.83 13.01 8.72
CA PHE A 237 -7.00 12.63 7.31
C PHE A 237 -7.81 13.62 6.48
N GLY A 238 -8.36 14.66 7.09
CA GLY A 238 -9.12 15.72 6.41
C GLY A 238 -10.64 15.56 6.54
N SER A 239 -11.38 16.54 6.04
CA SER A 239 -12.83 16.61 6.17
C SER A 239 -13.55 15.62 5.24
N TYR A 240 -14.72 15.12 5.68
CA TYR A 240 -15.65 14.39 4.82
C TYR A 240 -16.51 15.30 3.94
N GLU A 241 -16.38 16.62 4.07
CA GLU A 241 -17.20 17.57 3.33
C GLU A 241 -16.83 17.62 1.83
N ILE A 242 -17.84 17.45 0.97
CA ILE A 242 -17.72 17.58 -0.46
C ILE A 242 -17.85 19.06 -0.86
N GLU A 243 -16.72 19.69 -1.16
CA GLU A 243 -16.66 21.10 -1.55
C GLU A 243 -16.86 21.30 -3.07
N ASN A 244 -16.64 20.25 -3.85
CA ASN A 244 -16.74 20.30 -5.32
C ASN A 244 -18.19 20.28 -5.78
N LYS A 245 -18.64 21.39 -6.38
CA LYS A 245 -20.02 21.61 -6.83
C LYS A 245 -20.19 21.51 -8.36
N ASN A 246 -19.40 20.70 -9.03
CA ASN A 246 -19.48 20.55 -10.49
C ASN A 246 -20.66 19.67 -10.97
N GLY A 247 -21.45 19.11 -10.07
CA GLY A 247 -22.61 18.26 -10.37
C GLY A 247 -22.27 16.79 -10.66
N ALA A 248 -20.99 16.43 -10.69
CA ALA A 248 -20.58 15.03 -10.84
C ALA A 248 -20.65 14.25 -9.53
N PHE A 249 -20.53 14.93 -8.41
CA PHE A 249 -20.54 14.35 -7.07
C PHE A 249 -21.79 14.75 -6.30
N ILE A 250 -22.15 13.93 -5.31
CA ILE A 250 -23.24 14.20 -4.39
C ILE A 250 -22.92 15.41 -3.50
N SER A 251 -23.91 15.90 -2.77
CA SER A 251 -23.69 16.86 -1.69
C SER A 251 -23.44 16.12 -0.38
N THR A 252 -22.61 16.69 0.50
CA THR A 252 -22.33 16.14 1.83
C THR A 252 -23.62 15.84 2.59
N PRO A 253 -23.87 14.62 3.05
CA PRO A 253 -25.01 14.26 3.89
C PRO A 253 -24.81 14.72 5.34
N GLU A 254 -25.86 14.64 6.15
CA GLU A 254 -25.76 14.91 7.60
C GLU A 254 -25.04 13.78 8.34
N LYS A 255 -25.10 12.54 7.83
CA LYS A 255 -24.53 11.32 8.41
C LYS A 255 -24.02 10.39 7.32
N ILE A 256 -23.02 9.62 7.67
CA ILE A 256 -22.51 8.53 6.85
C ILE A 256 -23.46 7.32 6.97
N ASP A 257 -23.76 6.68 5.86
CA ASP A 257 -24.53 5.44 5.83
C ASP A 257 -23.59 4.22 5.86
N ILE A 258 -23.66 3.40 6.90
CA ILE A 258 -22.91 2.15 7.03
C ILE A 258 -23.86 1.01 6.68
N LEU A 259 -23.57 0.31 5.57
CA LEU A 259 -24.43 -0.72 4.99
C LEU A 259 -23.90 -2.11 5.35
N ILE A 260 -24.67 -2.90 6.05
CA ILE A 260 -24.28 -4.20 6.58
C ILE A 260 -25.08 -5.32 5.92
N PHE A 261 -24.37 -6.25 5.30
CA PHE A 261 -24.91 -7.50 4.76
C PHE A 261 -23.78 -8.54 4.61
N ASP A 262 -24.10 -9.79 4.28
CA ASP A 262 -23.11 -10.85 4.04
C ASP A 262 -22.44 -10.62 2.67
N LEU A 263 -21.27 -9.93 2.68
CA LEU A 263 -20.62 -9.40 1.48
C LEU A 263 -20.26 -10.46 0.44
N GLU A 264 -19.68 -11.57 0.87
CA GLU A 264 -19.20 -12.62 -0.04
C GLU A 264 -20.10 -13.86 -0.05
N GLN A 265 -21.23 -13.78 0.65
CA GLN A 265 -22.09 -14.94 0.87
C GLN A 265 -21.33 -16.09 1.56
N ASP A 266 -20.33 -15.77 2.37
CA ASP A 266 -19.42 -16.73 3.01
C ASP A 266 -19.92 -17.23 4.37
N ALA A 267 -20.93 -16.60 4.96
CA ALA A 267 -21.67 -17.16 6.10
C ALA A 267 -22.15 -18.60 5.85
N ARG A 268 -22.16 -19.05 4.61
CA ARG A 268 -22.52 -20.42 4.19
C ARG A 268 -21.37 -21.42 4.24
N SER A 269 -20.12 -20.96 4.20
CA SER A 269 -18.96 -21.85 4.12
C SER A 269 -18.06 -21.70 5.33
N SER A 270 -18.36 -22.40 6.40
CA SER A 270 -17.53 -22.47 7.62
C SER A 270 -16.11 -23.02 7.41
N ALA A 271 -15.65 -23.17 6.17
CA ALA A 271 -14.45 -23.94 5.85
C ALA A 271 -13.17 -23.09 5.69
N ASN A 272 -13.26 -21.81 5.37
CA ASN A 272 -12.06 -21.01 5.03
C ASN A 272 -12.17 -19.60 5.62
N GLY A 273 -11.87 -19.41 6.86
CA GLY A 273 -11.92 -18.14 7.60
C GLY A 273 -11.13 -16.95 7.02
N GLY A 274 -11.25 -16.69 5.74
CA GLY A 274 -10.74 -15.50 5.05
C GLY A 274 -11.85 -14.95 4.16
N GLY A 275 -12.21 -13.70 4.37
CA GLY A 275 -13.24 -12.99 3.62
C GLY A 275 -13.03 -11.49 3.72
N THR A 276 -13.83 -10.72 3.00
CA THR A 276 -13.83 -9.26 3.03
C THR A 276 -14.56 -8.79 4.29
N TYR A 277 -13.91 -7.99 5.13
CA TYR A 277 -14.50 -7.41 6.34
C TYR A 277 -15.35 -6.18 6.02
N GLY A 278 -14.96 -5.41 5.00
CA GLY A 278 -15.64 -4.22 4.52
C GLY A 278 -15.06 -3.73 3.21
N PHE A 279 -15.69 -2.76 2.60
CA PHE A 279 -15.16 -2.01 1.47
C PHE A 279 -15.85 -0.67 1.29
N PHE A 280 -15.13 0.30 0.75
CA PHE A 280 -15.65 1.56 0.27
C PHE A 280 -15.85 1.51 -1.26
N ASN A 281 -17.04 1.90 -1.74
CA ASN A 281 -17.33 1.94 -3.17
C ASN A 281 -17.33 3.38 -3.69
N ILE A 282 -16.30 3.74 -4.40
CA ILE A 282 -16.11 5.09 -4.98
C ILE A 282 -17.30 5.53 -5.84
N VAL A 283 -17.98 4.61 -6.52
CA VAL A 283 -19.12 4.92 -7.39
C VAL A 283 -20.27 5.60 -6.65
N ASP A 284 -20.43 5.30 -5.35
CA ASP A 284 -21.52 5.83 -4.54
C ASP A 284 -21.41 7.34 -4.24
N ILE A 285 -20.21 7.91 -4.39
CA ILE A 285 -19.97 9.36 -4.25
C ILE A 285 -20.38 10.14 -5.51
N TYR A 286 -20.52 9.46 -6.65
CA TYR A 286 -20.95 10.10 -7.90
C TYR A 286 -22.48 10.19 -8.01
N THR A 287 -22.95 11.23 -8.70
CA THR A 287 -24.34 11.30 -9.16
C THR A 287 -24.60 10.28 -10.27
N GLU A 288 -25.87 9.99 -10.59
CA GLU A 288 -26.23 9.02 -11.64
C GLU A 288 -25.68 9.36 -13.02
N GLU A 289 -25.57 10.64 -13.35
CA GLU A 289 -25.25 11.09 -14.73
C GLU A 289 -23.84 10.62 -15.17
N PRO A 290 -22.74 10.83 -14.42
CA PRO A 290 -21.43 10.27 -14.78
C PRO A 290 -21.43 8.74 -14.86
N VAL A 291 -22.13 8.07 -13.93
CA VAL A 291 -22.21 6.61 -13.90
C VAL A 291 -22.94 6.05 -15.11
N ASN A 292 -24.06 6.67 -15.50
CA ASN A 292 -24.81 6.28 -16.70
C ASN A 292 -23.98 6.45 -17.99
N ARG A 293 -23.20 7.54 -18.10
CA ARG A 293 -22.27 7.72 -19.22
C ARG A 293 -21.16 6.66 -19.26
N LEU A 294 -20.63 6.29 -18.12
CA LEU A 294 -19.66 5.19 -18.04
C LEU A 294 -20.28 3.89 -18.53
N ASN A 295 -21.51 3.58 -18.07
CA ASN A 295 -22.25 2.41 -18.50
C ASN A 295 -22.48 2.37 -20.02
N GLU A 296 -22.85 3.50 -20.63
CA GLU A 296 -23.03 3.61 -22.08
C GLU A 296 -21.72 3.40 -22.84
N LYS A 297 -20.62 3.99 -22.36
CA LYS A 297 -19.30 3.88 -23.00
C LYS A 297 -18.71 2.46 -22.91
N GLU A 298 -18.87 1.79 -21.77
CA GLU A 298 -18.25 0.49 -21.52
C GLU A 298 -19.20 -0.70 -21.62
N SER A 299 -20.47 -0.47 -21.89
CA SER A 299 -21.52 -1.51 -21.85
C SER A 299 -21.57 -2.21 -20.48
N ALA A 300 -21.37 -1.44 -19.41
CA ALA A 300 -21.36 -1.91 -18.02
C ALA A 300 -22.73 -1.69 -17.36
N GLY A 301 -22.88 -2.17 -16.15
CA GLY A 301 -24.13 -2.09 -15.37
C GLY A 301 -23.98 -1.42 -14.00
N TYR A 302 -22.98 -0.55 -13.82
CA TYR A 302 -22.72 0.12 -12.54
C TYR A 302 -23.93 0.87 -12.03
N ARG A 303 -24.12 0.86 -10.70
CA ARG A 303 -25.15 1.63 -9.99
C ARG A 303 -24.49 2.45 -8.89
N THR A 304 -25.04 3.61 -8.59
CA THR A 304 -24.61 4.45 -7.47
C THR A 304 -25.73 4.55 -6.46
N ASN A 305 -25.41 4.50 -5.18
CA ASN A 305 -26.35 4.80 -4.11
C ASN A 305 -26.53 6.30 -3.86
N GLN A 306 -25.71 7.12 -4.51
CA GLN A 306 -25.65 8.57 -4.30
C GLN A 306 -25.60 8.89 -2.81
N ALA A 307 -24.68 8.25 -2.08
CA ALA A 307 -24.53 8.34 -0.63
C ALA A 307 -23.06 8.31 -0.23
N GLU A 308 -22.69 9.05 0.79
CA GLU A 308 -21.45 8.79 1.51
C GLU A 308 -21.67 7.54 2.36
N CYS A 309 -21.28 6.41 1.83
CA CYS A 309 -21.47 5.13 2.48
C CYS A 309 -20.25 4.22 2.28
N PHE A 310 -20.16 3.21 3.14
CA PHE A 310 -19.28 2.07 2.99
C PHE A 310 -19.96 0.81 3.53
N TYR A 311 -19.37 -0.33 3.26
CA TYR A 311 -19.99 -1.62 3.44
C TYR A 311 -19.24 -2.44 4.45
N ILE A 312 -19.98 -3.15 5.31
CA ILE A 312 -19.43 -3.99 6.38
C ILE A 312 -20.05 -5.37 6.31
N ASP A 313 -19.22 -6.38 6.53
CA ASP A 313 -19.66 -7.77 6.51
C ASP A 313 -20.42 -8.18 7.77
N ALA A 314 -21.63 -8.73 7.58
CA ALA A 314 -22.51 -9.15 8.66
C ALA A 314 -21.99 -10.38 9.41
N TYR A 315 -21.31 -11.32 8.73
CA TYR A 315 -20.76 -12.51 9.36
C TYR A 315 -19.64 -12.16 10.35
N PHE A 316 -18.71 -11.33 9.94
CA PHE A 316 -17.62 -10.89 10.80
C PHE A 316 -18.11 -9.95 11.91
N LEU A 317 -19.09 -9.10 11.65
CA LEU A 317 -19.71 -8.28 12.70
C LEU A 317 -20.27 -9.17 13.85
N LYS A 318 -20.87 -10.30 13.53
CA LYS A 318 -21.37 -11.23 14.54
C LYS A 318 -20.25 -12.02 15.24
N ASN A 319 -19.24 -12.47 14.51
CA ASN A 319 -18.28 -13.46 15.00
C ASN A 319 -16.95 -12.89 15.48
N SER A 320 -16.61 -11.67 15.04
CA SER A 320 -15.35 -10.98 15.34
C SER A 320 -15.54 -9.45 15.32
N PRO A 321 -16.44 -8.91 16.20
CA PRO A 321 -16.84 -7.50 16.13
C PRO A 321 -15.68 -6.53 16.29
N GLU A 322 -14.63 -6.88 17.05
CA GLU A 322 -13.44 -6.04 17.22
C GLU A 322 -12.75 -5.77 15.88
N LYS A 323 -12.68 -6.78 15.00
CA LYS A 323 -12.12 -6.63 13.65
C LYS A 323 -12.99 -5.68 12.80
N ILE A 324 -14.29 -5.73 12.98
CA ILE A 324 -15.20 -4.80 12.28
C ILE A 324 -15.04 -3.37 12.80
N TYR A 325 -14.81 -3.16 14.10
CA TYR A 325 -14.54 -1.79 14.60
C TYR A 325 -13.29 -1.18 13.98
N GLU A 326 -12.23 -1.98 13.80
CA GLU A 326 -11.01 -1.58 13.08
C GLU A 326 -11.30 -1.31 11.60
N THR A 327 -12.12 -2.15 10.95
CA THR A 327 -12.57 -1.95 9.56
C THR A 327 -13.36 -0.66 9.37
N LEU A 328 -14.14 -0.18 10.36
CA LEU A 328 -14.83 1.12 10.26
C LEU A 328 -13.85 2.26 9.99
N VAL A 329 -12.73 2.29 10.69
CA VAL A 329 -11.68 3.29 10.51
C VAL A 329 -11.04 3.14 9.13
N HIS A 330 -10.76 1.91 8.73
CA HIS A 330 -10.17 1.62 7.43
C HIS A 330 -11.01 2.17 6.27
N GLU A 331 -12.30 1.82 6.22
CA GLU A 331 -13.20 2.21 5.13
C GLU A 331 -13.55 3.70 5.19
N PHE A 332 -13.66 4.27 6.38
CA PHE A 332 -13.88 5.70 6.52
C PHE A 332 -12.65 6.50 6.05
N GLN A 333 -11.44 6.00 6.28
CA GLN A 333 -10.23 6.64 5.72
C GLN A 333 -10.22 6.62 4.19
N HIS A 334 -10.64 5.52 3.55
CA HIS A 334 -10.78 5.49 2.10
C HIS A 334 -11.74 6.56 1.58
N LEU A 335 -12.88 6.73 2.24
CA LEU A 335 -13.86 7.78 1.93
C LEU A 335 -13.24 9.18 2.10
N LEU A 336 -12.59 9.46 3.24
CA LEU A 336 -11.91 10.73 3.49
C LEU A 336 -10.81 11.00 2.45
N GLY A 337 -9.99 9.99 2.17
CA GLY A 337 -8.91 10.08 1.17
C GLY A 337 -9.44 10.43 -0.21
N PHE A 338 -10.51 9.77 -0.66
CA PHE A 338 -11.15 10.05 -1.95
C PHE A 338 -11.74 11.47 -2.01
N ILE A 339 -12.48 11.88 -0.99
CA ILE A 339 -13.06 13.22 -0.93
C ILE A 339 -11.97 14.30 -0.95
N ASN A 340 -10.96 14.18 -0.09
CA ASN A 340 -9.96 15.22 0.08
C ASN A 340 -8.97 15.33 -1.10
N THR A 341 -8.75 14.25 -1.84
CA THR A 341 -7.80 14.26 -2.98
C THR A 341 -8.52 14.38 -4.33
N VAL A 342 -9.37 13.40 -4.65
CA VAL A 342 -9.97 13.31 -5.98
C VAL A 342 -11.12 14.29 -6.13
N VAL A 343 -12.05 14.31 -5.17
CA VAL A 343 -13.26 15.15 -5.28
C VAL A 343 -12.93 16.63 -5.11
N ASN A 344 -12.32 17.01 -3.99
CA ASN A 344 -12.15 18.41 -3.62
C ASN A 344 -10.92 19.07 -4.27
N LYS A 345 -9.84 18.33 -4.49
CA LYS A 345 -8.61 18.86 -5.09
C LYS A 345 -8.48 18.56 -6.59
N GLY A 346 -9.30 17.66 -7.13
CA GLY A 346 -9.23 17.26 -8.54
C GLY A 346 -7.95 16.50 -8.89
N SER A 347 -7.31 15.87 -7.91
CA SER A 347 -6.13 15.03 -8.13
C SER A 347 -6.49 13.81 -8.95
N SER A 348 -5.51 13.20 -9.63
CA SER A 348 -5.71 11.88 -10.24
C SER A 348 -6.06 10.85 -9.18
N VAL A 349 -6.62 9.72 -9.61
CA VAL A 349 -6.90 8.63 -8.68
C VAL A 349 -5.58 7.98 -8.25
N TYR A 350 -5.43 7.77 -6.96
CA TYR A 350 -4.26 7.17 -6.34
C TYR A 350 -4.05 5.70 -6.74
N GLU A 351 -2.86 5.17 -6.48
CA GLU A 351 -2.56 3.75 -6.58
C GLU A 351 -2.99 3.02 -5.30
N THR A 352 -3.30 1.73 -5.42
CA THR A 352 -3.82 0.91 -4.33
C THR A 352 -2.90 0.93 -3.10
N TRP A 353 -1.57 0.81 -3.31
CA TRP A 353 -0.62 0.82 -2.20
C TRP A 353 -0.70 2.08 -1.33
N TYR A 354 -0.96 3.23 -1.96
CA TYR A 354 -1.01 4.50 -1.25
C TYR A 354 -2.26 4.62 -0.39
N THR A 355 -3.42 4.29 -0.94
CA THR A 355 -4.67 4.34 -0.18
C THR A 355 -4.68 3.32 0.94
N GLU A 356 -4.19 2.10 0.70
CA GLU A 356 -4.08 1.07 1.73
C GLU A 356 -3.07 1.43 2.83
N MET A 357 -1.94 2.02 2.47
CA MET A 357 -0.99 2.56 3.45
C MET A 357 -1.67 3.57 4.38
N MET A 358 -2.47 4.48 3.82
CA MET A 358 -3.16 5.52 4.60
C MET A 358 -4.23 4.95 5.51
N SER A 359 -5.01 3.97 5.05
CA SER A 359 -6.04 3.31 5.86
C SER A 359 -5.44 2.50 7.00
N GLN A 360 -4.32 1.80 6.77
CA GLN A 360 -3.62 1.07 7.81
C GLN A 360 -2.94 1.98 8.85
N LEU A 361 -2.48 3.16 8.44
CA LEU A 361 -2.01 4.18 9.38
C LEU A 361 -3.17 4.76 10.21
N ALA A 362 -4.37 4.87 9.63
CA ALA A 362 -5.55 5.27 10.39
C ALA A 362 -5.93 4.23 11.44
N GLU A 363 -5.93 2.94 11.08
CA GLU A 363 -6.12 1.87 12.04
C GLU A 363 -5.12 2.00 13.20
N ASP A 364 -3.82 2.11 12.92
CA ASP A 364 -2.76 2.17 13.94
C ASP A 364 -3.02 3.29 14.96
N ILE A 365 -3.25 4.51 14.49
CA ILE A 365 -3.38 5.67 15.38
C ILE A 365 -4.77 5.80 16.05
N LEU A 366 -5.77 5.00 15.64
CA LEU A 366 -7.15 5.12 16.14
C LEU A 366 -7.64 3.89 16.91
N ILE A 367 -6.93 2.76 16.91
CA ILE A 367 -7.38 1.55 17.65
C ILE A 367 -7.62 1.82 19.13
N SER A 368 -6.86 2.72 19.77
CA SER A 368 -7.07 3.11 21.16
C SER A 368 -8.44 3.78 21.41
N TYR A 369 -8.95 4.56 20.45
CA TYR A 369 -10.30 5.14 20.51
C TYR A 369 -11.40 4.08 20.43
N LEU A 370 -11.10 2.96 19.78
CA LEU A 370 -11.98 1.81 19.67
C LEU A 370 -11.90 0.89 20.90
N GLY A 371 -10.91 1.10 21.78
CA GLY A 371 -10.62 0.24 22.93
C GLY A 371 -10.08 -1.12 22.50
N ILE A 372 -9.29 -1.16 21.41
CA ILE A 372 -8.62 -2.34 20.89
C ILE A 372 -7.15 -2.25 21.27
N GLU A 373 -6.60 -3.31 21.86
CA GLU A 373 -5.17 -3.42 22.10
C GLU A 373 -4.43 -3.75 20.79
N TYR A 374 -3.20 -3.27 20.65
CA TYR A 374 -2.41 -3.47 19.42
C TYR A 374 -2.30 -4.96 19.02
N GLU A 375 -2.08 -5.83 19.99
CA GLU A 375 -1.91 -7.28 19.80
C GLU A 375 -3.18 -7.98 19.28
N ASP A 376 -4.35 -7.40 19.53
CA ASP A 376 -5.65 -7.92 19.11
C ASP A 376 -6.10 -7.35 17.74
N SER A 377 -5.38 -6.33 17.24
CA SER A 377 -5.65 -5.67 15.96
C SER A 377 -5.19 -6.50 14.74
N PHE A 378 -5.42 -6.02 13.52
CA PHE A 378 -4.86 -6.61 12.31
C PHE A 378 -3.35 -6.41 12.14
N LEU A 379 -2.79 -5.39 12.80
CA LEU A 379 -1.44 -4.88 12.56
C LEU A 379 -0.32 -5.93 12.80
N PRO A 380 -0.35 -6.75 13.87
CA PRO A 380 0.64 -7.82 14.07
C PRO A 380 0.69 -8.82 12.92
N GLY A 381 -0.46 -9.17 12.35
CA GLY A 381 -0.55 -10.06 11.19
C GLY A 381 0.17 -9.49 9.96
N ARG A 382 0.07 -8.16 9.77
CA ARG A 382 0.74 -7.44 8.66
C ARG A 382 2.26 -7.48 8.80
N MET A 383 2.77 -7.46 10.02
CA MET A 383 4.23 -7.62 10.26
C MET A 383 4.72 -9.01 9.89
N SER A 384 3.93 -10.04 10.20
CA SER A 384 4.23 -11.41 9.77
C SER A 384 4.24 -11.54 8.24
N TRP A 385 3.31 -10.88 7.55
CA TRP A 385 3.26 -10.86 6.09
C TRP A 385 4.45 -10.09 5.49
N PHE A 386 4.80 -8.92 6.04
CA PHE A 386 5.99 -8.20 5.65
C PHE A 386 7.25 -9.05 5.78
N ASN A 387 7.44 -9.69 6.92
CA ASN A 387 8.60 -10.54 7.19
C ASN A 387 8.78 -11.64 6.15
N LEU A 388 7.67 -12.21 5.65
CA LEU A 388 7.72 -13.25 4.64
C LEU A 388 7.79 -12.72 3.20
N TYR A 389 7.21 -11.56 2.91
CA TYR A 389 6.93 -11.10 1.54
C TYR A 389 7.53 -9.72 1.17
N HIS A 390 8.47 -9.19 1.96
CA HIS A 390 9.07 -7.86 1.67
C HIS A 390 9.70 -7.77 0.26
N ASN A 391 10.10 -8.87 -0.33
CA ASN A 391 10.64 -8.92 -1.67
C ASN A 391 9.56 -8.77 -2.77
N LEU A 392 8.28 -9.02 -2.49
CA LEU A 392 7.21 -8.87 -3.47
C LEU A 392 6.74 -7.42 -3.65
N GLY A 393 7.09 -6.53 -2.70
CA GLY A 393 6.79 -5.11 -2.78
C GLY A 393 5.33 -4.76 -2.49
N PHE A 394 4.98 -3.48 -2.71
CA PHE A 394 3.65 -2.95 -2.38
C PHE A 394 2.85 -2.45 -3.59
N TYR A 395 3.35 -2.57 -4.82
CA TYR A 395 2.64 -2.12 -6.01
C TYR A 395 1.79 -3.21 -6.67
N ASP A 396 2.23 -4.47 -6.63
CA ASP A 396 1.53 -5.58 -7.29
C ASP A 396 0.65 -6.33 -6.30
N TRP A 397 -0.60 -5.89 -6.21
CA TRP A 397 -1.63 -6.49 -5.36
C TRP A 397 -2.22 -7.78 -5.93
N LYS A 398 -2.08 -8.02 -7.25
CA LYS A 398 -2.60 -9.21 -7.91
C LYS A 398 -1.81 -10.46 -7.58
N SER A 399 -0.50 -10.31 -7.38
CA SER A 399 0.38 -11.44 -7.08
C SER A 399 0.31 -11.85 -5.61
N SER A 400 0.07 -10.92 -4.70
CA SER A 400 -0.11 -11.20 -3.27
C SER A 400 -0.64 -9.99 -2.51
N VAL A 401 -1.86 -10.08 -2.03
CA VAL A 401 -2.52 -9.12 -1.13
C VAL A 401 -1.76 -8.95 0.16
N TYR A 402 -1.41 -10.08 0.76
CA TYR A 402 -0.69 -10.11 2.03
C TYR A 402 0.64 -9.35 1.94
N ALA A 403 1.35 -9.51 0.81
CA ALA A 403 2.54 -8.70 0.53
C ALA A 403 2.19 -7.21 0.43
N GLY A 404 1.12 -6.87 -0.30
CA GLY A 404 0.64 -5.51 -0.46
C GLY A 404 0.37 -4.85 0.89
N TYR A 405 -0.48 -5.46 1.72
CA TYR A 405 -0.82 -4.94 3.05
C TYR A 405 0.40 -4.82 3.97
N GLY A 406 1.20 -5.89 4.12
CA GLY A 406 2.36 -5.88 5.01
C GLY A 406 3.40 -4.85 4.61
N ASN A 407 3.72 -4.76 3.31
CA ASN A 407 4.72 -3.81 2.81
C ASN A 407 4.21 -2.36 2.86
N ALA A 408 2.95 -2.11 2.51
CA ALA A 408 2.37 -0.76 2.53
C ALA A 408 2.30 -0.23 3.97
N TYR A 409 1.80 -1.02 4.92
CA TYR A 409 1.75 -0.61 6.33
C TYR A 409 3.14 -0.32 6.90
N LEU A 410 4.09 -1.25 6.76
CA LEU A 410 5.41 -1.03 7.35
C LEU A 410 6.15 0.15 6.70
N PHE A 411 5.97 0.37 5.40
CA PHE A 411 6.55 1.54 4.74
C PHE A 411 5.92 2.84 5.28
N GLY A 412 4.60 2.89 5.44
CA GLY A 412 3.89 4.05 6.03
C GLY A 412 4.31 4.31 7.47
N SER A 413 4.36 3.28 8.29
CA SER A 413 4.82 3.36 9.68
C SER A 413 6.28 3.83 9.76
N TYR A 414 7.17 3.29 8.91
CA TYR A 414 8.55 3.77 8.80
C TYR A 414 8.62 5.27 8.47
N LEU A 415 7.84 5.72 7.48
CA LEU A 415 7.80 7.14 7.11
C LEU A 415 7.36 8.00 8.30
N ALA A 416 6.30 7.60 8.98
CA ALA A 416 5.79 8.34 10.13
C ALA A 416 6.82 8.37 11.28
N HIS A 417 7.40 7.22 11.67
CA HIS A 417 8.42 7.16 12.73
C HIS A 417 9.66 8.00 12.42
N SER A 418 10.10 8.00 11.16
CA SER A 418 11.35 8.66 10.77
C SER A 418 11.20 10.16 10.49
N TYR A 419 9.98 10.64 10.19
CA TYR A 419 9.81 11.98 9.59
C TYR A 419 8.76 12.87 10.27
N GLY A 420 8.31 12.55 11.47
CA GLY A 420 7.52 13.49 12.27
C GLY A 420 6.18 13.00 12.80
N GLY A 421 5.96 11.67 12.85
CA GLY A 421 4.82 11.06 13.53
C GLY A 421 3.48 11.49 12.94
N ILE A 422 2.57 11.86 13.82
CA ILE A 422 1.20 12.27 13.47
C ILE A 422 1.16 13.48 12.53
N ASP A 423 2.06 14.44 12.70
CA ASP A 423 2.15 15.61 11.81
C ASP A 423 2.58 15.24 10.40
N PHE A 424 3.43 14.23 10.25
CA PHE A 424 3.81 13.69 8.94
C PHE A 424 2.61 13.02 8.27
N ILE A 425 1.89 12.14 8.98
CA ILE A 425 0.67 11.47 8.47
C ILE A 425 -0.35 12.52 8.02
N ARG A 426 -0.61 13.54 8.86
CA ARG A 426 -1.53 14.63 8.54
C ARG A 426 -1.10 15.40 7.29
N THR A 427 0.19 15.71 7.16
CA THR A 427 0.72 16.40 5.98
C THR A 427 0.55 15.54 4.72
N LEU A 428 0.83 14.25 4.81
CA LEU A 428 0.67 13.30 3.73
C LEU A 428 -0.79 13.24 3.26
N ALA A 429 -1.74 13.09 4.20
CA ALA A 429 -3.18 12.99 3.93
C ALA A 429 -3.78 14.26 3.30
N GLN A 430 -3.35 15.44 3.76
CA GLN A 430 -4.02 16.70 3.44
C GLN A 430 -3.29 17.56 2.38
N CYS A 431 -2.15 17.10 1.85
CA CYS A 431 -1.38 17.85 0.86
C CYS A 431 -2.07 17.99 -0.52
N GLY A 432 -3.10 17.21 -0.79
CA GLY A 432 -3.79 17.18 -2.07
C GLY A 432 -2.97 16.54 -3.21
N LYS A 433 -1.90 15.84 -2.88
CA LYS A 433 -1.09 15.02 -3.77
C LYS A 433 -1.32 13.55 -3.45
N ILE A 434 -0.84 12.67 -4.33
CA ILE A 434 -1.02 11.23 -4.21
C ILE A 434 0.29 10.49 -4.45
N ASN A 435 0.38 9.25 -4.02
CA ASN A 435 1.46 8.31 -4.31
C ASN A 435 2.84 8.87 -3.94
N GLU A 436 3.87 8.61 -4.74
CA GLU A 436 5.24 9.06 -4.52
C GLU A 436 5.37 10.59 -4.44
N GLU A 437 4.48 11.32 -5.14
CA GLU A 437 4.47 12.77 -5.09
C GLU A 437 4.03 13.29 -3.72
N ALA A 438 3.02 12.65 -3.10
CA ALA A 438 2.56 12.99 -1.75
C ALA A 438 3.66 12.73 -0.72
N VAL A 439 4.30 11.55 -0.79
CA VAL A 439 5.42 11.19 0.09
C VAL A 439 6.57 12.19 -0.06
N THR A 440 6.99 12.48 -1.29
CA THR A 440 8.06 13.45 -1.57
C THR A 440 7.71 14.85 -1.05
N PHE A 441 6.45 15.27 -1.20
CA PHE A 441 5.98 16.55 -0.67
C PHE A 441 6.06 16.58 0.86
N ALA A 442 5.53 15.58 1.55
CA ALA A 442 5.55 15.52 3.01
C ALA A 442 6.98 15.47 3.57
N LEU A 443 7.87 14.70 2.95
CA LEU A 443 9.29 14.66 3.31
C LEU A 443 9.95 16.02 3.20
N LYS A 444 9.66 16.79 2.15
CA LYS A 444 10.20 18.16 1.98
C LYS A 444 9.68 19.15 3.03
N GLN A 445 8.49 18.94 3.57
CA GLN A 445 7.96 19.80 4.65
C GLN A 445 8.65 19.52 5.99
N THR A 446 9.08 18.29 6.24
CA THR A 446 9.60 17.85 7.54
C THR A 446 11.13 17.85 7.60
N CYS A 447 11.83 17.38 6.57
CA CYS A 447 13.30 17.23 6.58
C CYS A 447 14.05 17.96 5.46
N ASN A 448 13.36 18.56 4.49
CA ASN A 448 13.87 19.34 3.37
C ASN A 448 14.82 18.63 2.39
N SER A 449 15.29 17.43 2.67
CA SER A 449 16.36 16.81 1.89
C SER A 449 15.96 15.52 1.20
N ASP A 450 15.03 14.78 1.77
CA ASP A 450 14.66 13.45 1.27
C ASP A 450 13.51 13.53 0.25
N ASP A 451 13.44 12.55 -0.61
CA ASP A 451 12.37 12.25 -1.54
C ASP A 451 11.91 10.80 -1.35
N PHE A 452 10.93 10.37 -2.12
CA PHE A 452 10.40 9.02 -2.04
C PHE A 452 11.50 7.95 -2.11
N TYR A 453 12.39 8.02 -3.10
CA TYR A 453 13.45 7.01 -3.26
C TYR A 453 14.50 7.04 -2.15
N THR A 454 14.85 8.22 -1.67
CA THR A 454 15.74 8.36 -0.52
C THR A 454 15.15 7.69 0.72
N ALA A 455 13.87 7.91 0.98
CA ALA A 455 13.16 7.27 2.09
C ALA A 455 13.04 5.75 1.87
N PHE A 456 12.73 5.32 0.65
CA PHE A 456 12.60 3.90 0.30
C PHE A 456 13.90 3.11 0.54
N TYR A 457 15.07 3.65 0.16
CA TYR A 457 16.35 3.00 0.45
C TYR A 457 16.68 2.98 1.94
N LYS A 458 16.40 4.05 2.66
CA LYS A 458 16.59 4.11 4.11
C LYS A 458 15.67 3.14 4.86
N TRP A 459 14.46 2.87 4.33
CA TRP A 459 13.52 1.93 4.92
C TRP A 459 14.11 0.51 5.02
N GLY A 460 14.65 -0.04 3.95
CA GLY A 460 15.26 -1.38 4.00
C GLY A 460 16.42 -1.47 5.00
N LYS A 461 17.20 -0.38 5.16
CA LYS A 461 18.22 -0.30 6.22
C LYS A 461 17.57 -0.31 7.62
N SER A 462 16.50 0.47 7.83
CA SER A 462 15.83 0.61 9.13
C SER A 462 15.24 -0.71 9.65
N VAL A 463 14.81 -1.58 8.74
CA VAL A 463 14.34 -2.94 9.06
C VAL A 463 15.43 -3.77 9.76
N LEU A 464 16.70 -3.57 9.40
CA LEU A 464 17.84 -4.24 10.03
C LEU A 464 18.32 -3.54 11.29
N ASP A 465 18.09 -2.24 11.44
CA ASP A 465 18.56 -1.41 12.56
C ASP A 465 17.65 -1.46 13.80
N GLY A 466 16.39 -1.91 13.67
CA GLY A 466 15.38 -1.85 14.74
C GLY A 466 14.95 -0.41 15.09
N SER A 467 14.93 0.50 14.10
CA SER A 467 14.70 1.93 14.37
C SER A 467 13.22 2.31 14.59
N LEU A 468 12.28 1.34 14.54
CA LEU A 468 10.83 1.57 14.65
C LEU A 468 10.24 1.16 16.01
N GLU A 469 11.06 0.72 16.95
CA GLU A 469 10.63 0.12 18.22
C GLU A 469 9.95 1.10 19.20
N ASN A 470 10.11 2.40 19.03
CA ASN A 470 9.59 3.39 19.97
C ASN A 470 8.23 3.92 19.52
N GLU A 471 7.26 3.89 20.43
CA GLU A 471 6.00 4.61 20.26
C GLU A 471 6.21 6.11 19.98
N ILE A 472 5.37 6.68 19.14
CA ILE A 472 5.34 8.13 18.90
C ILE A 472 3.97 8.67 19.27
N ASN A 473 3.94 9.52 20.29
CA ASN A 473 2.76 10.25 20.71
C ASN A 473 2.70 11.61 19.99
N GLY A 474 1.51 11.99 19.53
CA GLY A 474 1.27 13.26 18.88
C GLY A 474 -0.18 13.69 18.98
N ASN A 475 -0.49 14.88 18.47
CA ASN A 475 -1.86 15.38 18.49
C ASN A 475 -2.25 16.05 17.16
N ALA A 476 -3.55 16.08 16.89
CA ALA A 476 -4.14 16.91 15.86
C ALA A 476 -5.37 17.61 16.44
N GLY A 477 -5.32 18.93 16.53
CA GLY A 477 -6.34 19.71 17.22
C GLY A 477 -6.44 19.36 18.70
N LYS A 478 -7.58 18.81 19.13
CA LYS A 478 -7.83 18.39 20.51
C LYS A 478 -7.68 16.87 20.75
N TYR A 479 -7.29 16.12 19.73
CA TYR A 479 -7.20 14.67 19.77
C TYR A 479 -5.74 14.25 19.93
N ASP A 480 -5.52 13.30 20.81
CA ASP A 480 -4.21 12.69 21.06
C ASP A 480 -4.15 11.34 20.36
N PHE A 481 -3.02 11.03 19.73
CA PHE A 481 -2.80 9.80 18.97
C PHE A 481 -1.50 9.14 19.38
N THR A 482 -1.49 7.82 19.29
CA THR A 482 -0.30 7.01 19.46
C THR A 482 -0.05 6.22 18.18
N LEU A 483 1.13 6.38 17.59
CA LEU A 483 1.65 5.49 16.56
C LEU A 483 2.48 4.41 17.27
N HIS A 484 2.10 3.15 17.11
CA HIS A 484 2.71 2.06 17.86
C HIS A 484 4.12 1.73 17.38
N GLY A 485 5.00 1.44 18.33
CA GLY A 485 6.35 0.97 18.02
C GLY A 485 6.33 -0.43 17.41
N ILE A 486 7.22 -0.68 16.45
CA ILE A 486 7.31 -1.94 15.73
C ILE A 486 8.72 -2.50 15.82
N ASP A 487 8.87 -3.68 16.43
CA ASP A 487 10.04 -4.53 16.22
C ASP A 487 9.66 -5.68 15.28
N VAL A 488 10.08 -5.61 14.01
CA VAL A 488 9.78 -6.66 13.03
C VAL A 488 10.34 -8.03 13.42
N TRP A 489 11.34 -8.06 14.34
CA TRP A 489 11.96 -9.29 14.81
C TRP A 489 11.10 -10.03 15.84
N ASP A 490 10.10 -9.40 16.42
CA ASP A 490 9.15 -10.03 17.35
C ASP A 490 8.04 -10.80 16.64
N TYR A 491 7.85 -10.58 15.33
CA TYR A 491 6.77 -11.19 14.57
C TYR A 491 7.23 -12.41 13.80
N SER A 492 6.47 -13.50 13.98
CA SER A 492 6.76 -14.80 13.39
C SER A 492 5.89 -15.10 12.17
N TYR A 493 6.39 -15.96 11.31
CA TYR A 493 5.65 -16.56 10.20
C TYR A 493 5.96 -18.03 10.07
N ASN A 494 5.01 -18.80 9.52
CA ASN A 494 5.16 -20.23 9.32
C ASN A 494 5.47 -20.52 7.85
N VAL A 495 6.49 -21.33 7.60
CA VAL A 495 6.84 -21.80 6.26
C VAL A 495 6.72 -23.31 6.22
N ASN A 496 5.86 -23.85 5.34
CA ASN A 496 5.65 -25.29 5.20
C ASN A 496 6.94 -26.00 4.76
N GLY A 497 7.29 -27.07 5.50
CA GLY A 497 8.61 -27.71 5.47
C GLY A 497 9.08 -28.27 4.12
N SER A 498 8.17 -28.61 3.19
CA SER A 498 8.54 -29.13 1.88
C SER A 498 9.14 -28.10 0.91
N SER A 499 8.84 -26.81 1.14
CA SER A 499 9.33 -25.72 0.28
C SER A 499 10.70 -25.19 0.70
N ILE A 500 11.07 -25.35 1.98
CA ILE A 500 12.30 -24.76 2.54
C ILE A 500 13.52 -25.64 2.33
N GLU A 501 13.36 -26.97 2.39
CA GLU A 501 14.51 -27.87 2.43
C GLU A 501 15.16 -28.12 1.06
N SER A 502 14.41 -27.87 -0.03
CA SER A 502 14.91 -28.21 -1.37
C SER A 502 15.47 -27.05 -2.18
N ASN A 503 15.03 -25.80 -1.95
CA ASN A 503 15.35 -24.70 -2.87
C ASN A 503 15.74 -23.36 -2.23
N TYR A 504 15.59 -23.18 -0.90
CA TYR A 504 15.84 -21.89 -0.26
C TYR A 504 16.76 -22.03 0.95
N TYR A 505 17.94 -21.40 0.90
CA TYR A 505 18.80 -21.23 2.05
C TYR A 505 18.33 -20.02 2.85
N ILE A 506 17.36 -20.23 3.75
CA ILE A 506 16.87 -19.21 4.65
C ILE A 506 17.82 -19.14 5.84
N TYR A 507 18.47 -18.00 6.02
CA TYR A 507 19.23 -17.71 7.21
C TYR A 507 18.41 -16.81 8.11
N THR A 508 17.85 -17.38 9.18
CA THR A 508 17.32 -16.62 10.30
C THR A 508 18.19 -16.91 11.50
N GLU A 509 18.74 -15.88 12.11
CA GLU A 509 19.48 -16.01 13.39
C GLU A 509 18.54 -16.46 14.52
N ASN A 510 17.23 -16.26 14.37
CA ASN A 510 16.20 -16.49 15.36
C ASN A 510 15.27 -17.64 14.99
N TYR A 511 15.82 -18.81 14.79
CA TYR A 511 15.05 -20.03 14.57
C TYR A 511 14.75 -20.72 15.88
N ASP A 512 13.45 -20.83 16.27
CA ASP A 512 13.04 -21.63 17.43
C ASP A 512 12.70 -23.06 17.00
N THR A 513 13.66 -23.98 17.19
CA THR A 513 13.49 -25.40 16.87
C THR A 513 12.44 -26.09 17.76
N SER A 514 12.01 -25.47 18.85
CA SER A 514 11.04 -26.05 19.79
C SER A 514 9.58 -25.88 19.35
N LYS A 515 9.29 -25.00 18.41
CA LYS A 515 7.94 -24.72 17.93
C LYS A 515 7.71 -25.25 16.51
N VAL A 516 7.65 -26.56 16.37
CA VAL A 516 7.18 -27.21 15.14
C VAL A 516 5.65 -27.20 15.14
N ILE A 517 5.04 -26.41 14.29
CA ILE A 517 3.58 -26.37 14.10
C ILE A 517 3.24 -27.23 12.87
N ALA A 518 2.49 -28.32 13.04
CA ALA A 518 1.82 -29.10 12.00
C ALA A 518 2.56 -29.18 10.64
N GLY A 519 3.83 -29.63 10.63
CA GLY A 519 4.62 -29.83 9.41
C GLY A 519 5.34 -28.58 8.86
N GLY A 520 5.24 -27.42 9.52
CA GLY A 520 5.95 -26.20 9.19
C GLY A 520 7.01 -25.81 10.22
N ARG A 521 7.82 -24.82 9.89
CA ARG A 521 8.81 -24.22 10.79
C ARG A 521 8.44 -22.75 11.04
N LEU A 522 8.54 -22.32 12.30
CA LEU A 522 8.30 -20.95 12.73
C LEU A 522 9.59 -20.15 12.65
N PHE A 523 9.54 -19.03 11.94
CA PHE A 523 10.64 -18.07 11.82
C PHE A 523 10.22 -16.73 12.40
N TYR A 524 11.21 -15.98 12.91
CA TYR A 524 11.02 -14.63 13.43
C TYR A 524 11.86 -13.64 12.61
N GLY A 525 11.32 -12.44 12.44
CA GLY A 525 12.00 -11.37 11.70
C GLY A 525 11.95 -11.51 10.18
N PRO A 526 12.50 -10.53 9.46
CA PRO A 526 12.48 -10.51 8.01
C PRO A 526 13.19 -11.73 7.41
N LEU A 527 12.66 -12.22 6.30
CA LEU A 527 13.28 -13.29 5.55
C LEU A 527 14.66 -12.84 5.02
N ILE A 528 15.73 -13.42 5.55
CA ILE A 528 17.10 -13.15 5.13
C ILE A 528 17.65 -14.36 4.38
N PHE A 529 18.10 -14.13 3.16
CA PHE A 529 18.68 -15.17 2.33
C PHE A 529 20.17 -15.33 2.64
N LYS A 530 20.66 -16.56 2.59
CA LYS A 530 22.07 -16.84 2.79
C LYS A 530 22.78 -16.96 1.46
N ASN A 531 23.86 -16.21 1.30
CA ASN A 531 24.77 -16.41 0.17
C ASN A 531 25.62 -17.67 0.40
N THR A 532 25.68 -18.57 -0.58
CA THR A 532 26.57 -19.73 -0.54
C THR A 532 27.73 -19.51 -1.49
N ASP A 533 28.87 -20.15 -1.21
CA ASP A 533 30.10 -19.99 -2.00
C ASP A 533 29.97 -20.33 -3.51
N THR A 534 28.90 -21.01 -3.89
CA THR A 534 28.69 -21.53 -5.24
C THR A 534 27.37 -21.07 -5.91
N ASN A 535 26.40 -20.55 -5.15
CA ASN A 535 25.10 -20.16 -5.70
C ASN A 535 24.63 -18.85 -5.08
N TYR A 536 24.21 -17.92 -5.95
CA TYR A 536 23.41 -16.79 -5.51
C TYR A 536 22.04 -17.25 -5.15
N PHE A 537 21.49 -16.71 -4.10
CA PHE A 537 20.05 -16.76 -3.97
C PHE A 537 19.46 -15.66 -4.86
N ARG A 538 18.52 -16.05 -5.70
CA ARG A 538 17.76 -15.14 -6.54
C ARG A 538 16.30 -15.22 -6.11
N ALA A 539 15.77 -14.14 -5.57
CA ALA A 539 14.34 -14.02 -5.30
C ALA A 539 13.70 -13.18 -6.41
N SER A 540 12.44 -13.47 -6.73
CA SER A 540 11.64 -12.52 -7.49
C SER A 540 11.56 -11.22 -6.70
N LEU A 541 11.68 -10.08 -7.39
CA LEU A 541 11.75 -8.78 -6.78
C LEU A 541 10.61 -7.91 -7.34
N GLY A 542 9.52 -7.82 -6.59
CA GLY A 542 8.35 -7.03 -6.96
C GLY A 542 8.66 -5.52 -6.99
N ARG A 543 7.88 -4.76 -7.72
CA ARG A 543 7.98 -3.29 -7.73
C ARG A 543 7.73 -2.75 -6.32
N GLY A 544 8.62 -1.87 -5.84
CA GLY A 544 8.56 -1.34 -4.47
C GLY A 544 8.91 -2.37 -3.39
N GLY A 545 9.56 -3.47 -3.77
CA GLY A 545 10.10 -4.47 -2.86
C GLY A 545 11.61 -4.40 -2.75
N PHE A 546 12.13 -5.09 -1.74
CA PHE A 546 13.55 -5.34 -1.58
C PHE A 546 13.79 -6.72 -0.97
N TYR A 547 14.92 -7.31 -1.21
CA TYR A 547 15.33 -8.52 -0.51
C TYR A 547 16.63 -8.30 0.27
N ILE A 548 16.82 -9.09 1.31
CA ILE A 548 17.99 -9.01 2.20
C ILE A 548 18.77 -10.31 2.10
N THR A 549 20.10 -10.22 1.92
CA THR A 549 21.00 -11.37 1.91
C THR A 549 22.12 -11.18 2.92
N ASN A 550 22.36 -12.17 3.78
CA ASN A 550 23.54 -12.20 4.64
C ASN A 550 24.76 -12.64 3.83
N MET A 551 25.72 -11.75 3.70
CA MET A 551 26.96 -11.97 2.94
C MET A 551 28.11 -12.50 3.79
N GLY A 552 27.94 -12.54 5.12
CA GLY A 552 28.96 -12.95 6.08
C GLY A 552 29.77 -11.80 6.66
N THR A 553 30.78 -12.14 7.45
CA THR A 553 31.61 -11.18 8.18
C THR A 553 32.72 -10.60 7.32
N VAL A 554 32.85 -9.28 7.32
CA VAL A 554 33.88 -8.53 6.59
C VAL A 554 35.26 -8.79 7.18
N LYS A 555 36.24 -9.10 6.32
CA LYS A 555 37.64 -9.30 6.67
C LYS A 555 38.50 -8.14 6.15
N TYR A 556 39.65 -7.97 6.74
CA TYR A 556 40.62 -6.98 6.27
C TYR A 556 41.00 -7.22 4.81
N GLY A 557 40.90 -6.19 3.99
CA GLY A 557 41.21 -6.24 2.56
C GLY A 557 40.08 -6.81 1.69
N ASP A 558 38.87 -6.96 2.21
CA ASP A 558 37.73 -7.37 1.41
C ASP A 558 37.26 -6.27 0.46
N PHE A 559 36.75 -6.71 -0.68
CA PHE A 559 36.13 -5.92 -1.73
C PHE A 559 34.71 -6.43 -1.98
N ILE A 560 33.88 -5.58 -2.57
CA ILE A 560 32.52 -5.92 -2.97
C ILE A 560 32.29 -5.55 -4.42
N ARG A 561 31.48 -6.34 -5.11
CA ARG A 561 31.04 -6.10 -6.47
C ARG A 561 29.62 -6.63 -6.66
N ALA A 562 28.75 -5.88 -7.33
CA ALA A 562 27.48 -6.38 -7.82
C ALA A 562 27.66 -7.22 -9.09
N CYS A 563 26.95 -8.33 -9.16
CA CYS A 563 26.85 -9.17 -10.33
C CYS A 563 25.39 -9.13 -10.79
N THR A 564 25.12 -8.33 -11.81
CA THR A 564 23.82 -8.27 -12.48
C THR A 564 24.02 -8.84 -13.88
N GLU A 565 23.37 -9.95 -14.19
CA GLU A 565 23.39 -10.52 -15.55
C GLU A 565 22.53 -9.69 -16.51
N ASN A 566 21.59 -8.92 -15.97
CA ASN A 566 20.77 -7.98 -16.71
C ASN A 566 21.03 -6.54 -16.27
N THR A 567 21.31 -5.72 -17.24
CA THR A 567 21.48 -4.27 -17.13
C THR A 567 20.15 -3.53 -16.90
N SER A 568 19.21 -4.14 -16.17
CA SER A 568 18.00 -3.43 -15.75
C SER A 568 18.40 -2.28 -14.84
N ASN A 569 18.27 -1.05 -15.35
CA ASN A 569 18.48 0.18 -14.58
C ASN A 569 17.53 0.32 -13.37
N SER A 570 16.73 -0.70 -13.10
CA SER A 570 15.68 -0.71 -12.06
C SER A 570 16.16 -1.29 -10.73
N ILE A 571 17.26 -2.03 -10.68
CA ILE A 571 17.77 -2.61 -9.44
C ILE A 571 18.84 -1.71 -8.85
N ARG A 572 18.69 -1.42 -7.53
CA ARG A 572 19.73 -0.75 -6.74
C ARG A 572 20.14 -1.65 -5.59
N MET A 573 21.45 -1.86 -5.46
CA MET A 573 22.03 -2.73 -4.45
C MET A 573 22.83 -1.92 -3.46
N PHE A 574 22.56 -2.11 -2.18
CA PHE A 574 23.34 -1.54 -1.10
C PHE A 574 23.86 -2.64 -0.20
N VAL A 575 25.02 -2.40 0.41
CA VAL A 575 25.51 -3.25 1.49
C VAL A 575 25.51 -2.45 2.78
N TYR A 576 24.79 -2.99 3.75
CA TYR A 576 24.74 -2.49 5.12
C TYR A 576 25.69 -3.31 6.00
N PHE A 577 26.50 -2.63 6.81
CA PHE A 577 27.48 -3.22 7.72
C PHE A 577 27.01 -3.06 9.18
N LYS A 578 26.42 -4.13 9.72
CA LYS A 578 25.89 -4.19 11.09
C LYS A 578 26.86 -4.85 12.07
#